data_99b88358d1a2b5996724c9baa75cec4d
#
_entry.id   99b88358d1a2b5996724c9baa75cec4d
#
_cell.length_a   1.000
_cell.length_b   1.000
_cell.length_c   1.000
_cell.angle_alpha   90.00
_cell.angle_beta   90.00
_cell.angle_gamma   90.00
#
_symmetry.space_group_name_H-M   'P 1'
#
loop_
_entity.id
_entity.type
_entity.pdbx_description
1 polymer ?
#
loop_
_entity_poly.entity_id
_entity_poly.type
_entity_poly.pdbx_seq_one_letter_code
_entity_poly.pdbx_strand_id
1 'polypeptide(L)'
;GGTEAVKYGFSGGYYFEDGMIQLQEYTRYNLRSVIDITINKHVSFGGSMYAVHSIREKGNWDLLRDVFRMRPTQHPNSLVTGEEIWKYSGNNLFNPLVTSQNQRSQVKSLNLQSNIYLKITPIENLELTSSFSPYFTQTSMGDYIGVWTKAQQGTAKGAKANATKDNSLSWIWDNIVNYTWKKSVHS
;
A
#
# COMPACT_ATOMS: atom_id res chain seq x y z
N GLY A 1 -18.37 2.23 20.23
CA GLY A 1 -19.70 2.28 20.85
C GLY A 1 -20.23 0.89 21.14
N GLY A 2 -21.45 0.79 21.67
CA GLY A 2 -22.12 -0.48 21.86
C GLY A 2 -22.97 -0.56 23.12
N THR A 3 -23.51 -1.74 23.33
CA THR A 3 -24.26 -2.18 24.52
C THR A 3 -23.48 -3.30 25.22
N GLU A 4 -24.02 -3.88 26.29
CA GLU A 4 -23.44 -5.07 26.91
C GLU A 4 -23.41 -6.28 25.95
N ALA A 5 -24.40 -6.39 25.06
CA ALA A 5 -24.51 -7.49 24.11
C ALA A 5 -23.75 -7.25 22.81
N VAL A 6 -23.54 -6.01 22.38
CA VAL A 6 -22.88 -5.67 21.12
C VAL A 6 -21.89 -4.54 21.34
N LYS A 7 -20.63 -4.80 21.03
CA LYS A 7 -19.56 -3.79 21.03
C LYS A 7 -19.04 -3.62 19.63
N TYR A 8 -18.85 -2.37 19.21
CA TYR A 8 -18.30 -2.09 17.89
C TYR A 8 -17.36 -0.89 17.93
N GLY A 9 -16.39 -0.93 17.06
CA GLY A 9 -15.46 0.16 16.83
C GLY A 9 -15.22 0.35 15.34
N PHE A 10 -15.10 1.59 14.93
CA PHE A 10 -14.80 1.97 13.57
C PHE A 10 -13.81 3.11 13.58
N SER A 11 -12.76 3.00 12.77
CA SER A 11 -11.78 4.07 12.60
C SER A 11 -11.27 4.12 11.17
N GLY A 12 -10.97 5.31 10.70
CA GLY A 12 -10.37 5.56 9.40
C GLY A 12 -9.23 6.56 9.52
N GLY A 13 -8.29 6.49 8.61
CA GLY A 13 -7.18 7.42 8.54
C GLY A 13 -6.77 7.68 7.10
N TYR A 14 -6.29 8.88 6.89
CA TYR A 14 -5.71 9.35 5.66
C TYR A 14 -4.30 9.87 5.93
N TYR A 15 -3.36 9.52 5.08
CA TYR A 15 -2.00 10.01 5.12
C TYR A 15 -1.56 10.40 3.72
N PHE A 16 -0.93 11.57 3.61
CA PHE A 16 -0.34 12.06 2.38
C PHE A 16 1.06 12.58 2.67
N GLU A 17 1.98 12.27 1.80
CA GLU A 17 3.37 12.72 1.86
C GLU A 17 3.82 13.11 0.46
N ASP A 18 4.36 14.30 0.34
CA ASP A 18 5.00 14.81 -0.87
C ASP A 18 6.52 14.65 -0.75
N GLY A 19 7.14 14.09 -1.77
CA GLY A 19 8.58 13.88 -1.79
C GLY A 19 9.33 15.18 -2.11
N MET A 20 10.60 15.25 -1.70
CA MET A 20 11.49 16.37 -2.07
C MET A 20 11.80 16.41 -3.57
N ILE A 21 11.61 15.31 -4.29
CA ILE A 21 11.81 15.21 -5.73
C ILE A 21 10.42 15.25 -6.38
N GLN A 22 10.28 16.05 -7.44
CA GLN A 22 9.05 16.11 -8.22
C GLN A 22 8.56 14.72 -8.63
N LEU A 23 7.24 14.51 -8.61
CA LEU A 23 6.59 13.24 -8.95
C LEU A 23 6.87 12.08 -7.97
N GLN A 24 7.28 12.39 -6.74
CA GLN A 24 7.30 11.43 -5.65
C GLN A 24 6.19 11.78 -4.67
N GLU A 25 5.18 10.95 -4.63
CA GLU A 25 4.03 11.14 -3.74
C GLU A 25 3.65 9.81 -3.10
N TYR A 26 3.18 9.86 -1.89
CA TYR A 26 2.64 8.71 -1.20
C TYR A 26 1.31 9.06 -0.53
N THR A 27 0.27 8.34 -0.92
CA THR A 27 -1.05 8.47 -0.32
C THR A 27 -1.45 7.14 0.29
N ARG A 28 -2.00 7.16 1.51
CA ARG A 28 -2.50 5.98 2.20
C ARG A 28 -3.85 6.24 2.84
N TYR A 29 -4.77 5.34 2.60
CA TYR A 29 -6.06 5.23 3.26
C TYR A 29 -6.06 3.99 4.14
N ASN A 30 -6.51 4.10 5.37
CA ASN A 30 -6.67 2.96 6.26
C ASN A 30 -8.04 2.99 6.92
N LEU A 31 -8.61 1.80 7.06
CA LEU A 31 -9.90 1.56 7.64
C LEU A 31 -9.76 0.40 8.63
N ARG A 32 -10.31 0.54 9.81
CA ARG A 32 -10.42 -0.53 10.79
C ARG A 32 -11.84 -0.61 11.31
N SER A 33 -12.38 -1.81 11.35
CA SER A 33 -13.64 -2.11 12.01
C SER A 33 -13.46 -3.29 12.96
N VAL A 34 -14.16 -3.26 14.07
CA VAL A 34 -14.21 -4.33 15.07
C VAL A 34 -15.65 -4.48 15.50
N ILE A 35 -16.11 -5.69 15.64
CA ILE A 35 -17.43 -6.02 16.19
C ILE A 35 -17.33 -7.25 17.08
N ASP A 36 -17.91 -7.17 18.27
CA ASP A 36 -18.03 -8.26 19.22
C ASP A 36 -19.50 -8.35 19.68
N ILE A 37 -20.08 -9.52 19.51
CA ILE A 37 -21.48 -9.79 19.80
C ILE A 37 -21.55 -10.93 20.84
N THR A 38 -22.13 -10.67 21.97
CA THR A 38 -22.47 -11.67 22.99
C THR A 38 -23.91 -12.10 22.77
N ILE A 39 -24.12 -13.27 22.14
CA ILE A 39 -25.45 -13.79 21.85
C ILE A 39 -26.15 -14.23 23.13
N ASN A 40 -25.40 -14.94 23.98
CA ASN A 40 -25.81 -15.35 25.31
C ASN A 40 -24.59 -15.67 26.18
N LYS A 41 -24.78 -16.12 27.42
CA LYS A 41 -23.69 -16.49 28.34
C LYS A 41 -22.75 -17.61 27.86
N HIS A 42 -23.15 -18.35 26.80
CA HIS A 42 -22.41 -19.48 26.27
C HIS A 42 -21.82 -19.22 24.88
N VAL A 43 -22.30 -18.22 24.14
CA VAL A 43 -21.93 -18.01 22.76
C VAL A 43 -21.62 -16.56 22.51
N SER A 44 -20.42 -16.29 22.00
CA SER A 44 -19.98 -14.97 21.50
C SER A 44 -19.41 -15.14 20.10
N PHE A 45 -19.67 -14.16 19.26
CA PHE A 45 -19.18 -14.07 17.90
C PHE A 45 -18.58 -12.69 17.71
N GLY A 46 -17.48 -12.61 17.01
CA GLY A 46 -16.89 -11.30 16.72
C GLY A 46 -15.94 -11.35 15.54
N GLY A 47 -15.44 -10.19 15.21
CA GLY A 47 -14.46 -10.07 14.15
C GLY A 47 -13.88 -8.67 14.04
N SER A 48 -12.78 -8.63 13.33
CA SER A 48 -12.11 -7.39 12.98
C SER A 48 -11.70 -7.41 11.52
N MET A 49 -11.70 -6.24 10.91
CA MET A 49 -11.18 -6.03 9.55
C MET A 49 -10.25 -4.80 9.58
N TYR A 50 -9.12 -4.95 8.94
CA TYR A 50 -8.19 -3.86 8.69
C TYR A 50 -7.88 -3.80 7.20
N ALA A 51 -8.20 -2.67 6.57
CA ALA A 51 -7.97 -2.41 5.16
C ALA A 51 -6.99 -1.26 5.01
N VAL A 52 -5.99 -1.43 4.14
CA VAL A 52 -5.04 -0.38 3.78
C VAL A 52 -4.96 -0.31 2.27
N HIS A 53 -5.25 0.86 1.72
CA HIS A 53 -5.00 1.16 0.32
C HIS A 53 -3.94 2.24 0.22
N SER A 54 -2.88 1.99 -0.55
CA SER A 54 -1.82 2.97 -0.76
C SER A 54 -1.52 3.15 -2.25
N ILE A 55 -1.17 4.38 -2.59
CA ILE A 55 -0.73 4.79 -3.92
C ILE A 55 0.62 5.47 -3.74
N ARG A 56 1.62 4.99 -4.46
CA ARG A 56 2.97 5.55 -4.46
C ARG A 56 3.38 5.91 -5.88
N GLU A 57 3.65 7.17 -6.12
CA GLU A 57 4.40 7.63 -7.27
C GLU A 57 5.89 7.60 -6.92
N LYS A 58 6.69 6.85 -7.69
CA LYS A 58 8.09 6.60 -7.31
C LYS A 58 9.05 7.69 -7.74
N GLY A 59 8.66 8.51 -8.73
CA GLY A 59 9.58 9.43 -9.38
C GLY A 59 10.75 8.72 -10.07
N ASN A 60 11.76 9.49 -10.41
CA ASN A 60 12.98 8.97 -11.04
C ASN A 60 14.22 9.34 -10.23
N TRP A 61 14.89 8.37 -9.61
CA TRP A 61 16.14 8.58 -8.85
C TRP A 61 17.31 9.07 -9.71
N ASP A 62 17.34 8.69 -10.99
CA ASP A 62 18.37 9.15 -11.93
C ASP A 62 18.28 10.66 -12.19
N LEU A 63 17.09 11.24 -11.95
CA LEU A 63 16.84 12.66 -12.10
C LEU A 63 17.78 13.51 -11.26
N LEU A 64 17.98 13.19 -9.98
CA LEU A 64 18.90 13.92 -9.10
C LEU A 64 20.32 13.89 -9.63
N ARG A 65 20.79 12.71 -10.03
CA ARG A 65 22.13 12.57 -10.59
C ARG A 65 22.30 13.39 -11.87
N ASP A 66 21.29 13.41 -12.72
CA ASP A 66 21.34 14.15 -13.97
C ASP A 66 21.26 15.67 -13.70
N VAL A 67 20.49 16.13 -12.71
CA VAL A 67 20.45 17.53 -12.25
C VAL A 67 21.82 17.96 -11.72
N PHE A 68 22.48 17.18 -10.87
CA PHE A 68 23.83 17.51 -10.35
C PHE A 68 24.91 17.54 -11.44
N ARG A 69 24.70 16.88 -12.57
CA ARG A 69 25.60 16.91 -13.74
C ARG A 69 25.37 18.09 -14.68
N MET A 70 24.23 18.77 -14.54
CA MET A 70 23.90 19.92 -15.36
C MET A 70 24.79 21.10 -15.01
N ARG A 71 25.22 21.82 -16.02
CA ARG A 71 25.93 23.10 -15.82
C ARG A 71 24.91 24.16 -15.41
N PRO A 72 25.23 25.05 -14.44
CA PRO A 72 24.31 26.11 -14.02
C PRO A 72 23.90 27.07 -15.15
N THR A 73 24.67 27.12 -16.22
CA THR A 73 24.44 27.98 -17.40
C THR A 73 23.61 27.28 -18.50
N GLN A 74 23.21 26.01 -18.29
CA GLN A 74 22.37 25.31 -19.27
C GLN A 74 20.91 25.69 -19.07
N HIS A 75 20.31 26.21 -20.12
CA HIS A 75 18.89 26.50 -20.14
C HIS A 75 18.07 25.26 -20.49
N PRO A 76 16.89 25.05 -19.85
CA PRO A 76 15.99 23.95 -20.18
C PRO A 76 15.39 24.08 -21.58
N ASN A 77 15.25 25.32 -22.07
CA ASN A 77 14.68 25.62 -23.36
C ASN A 77 15.75 26.25 -24.28
N SER A 78 15.54 26.09 -25.58
CA SER A 78 16.35 26.78 -26.59
C SER A 78 16.15 28.31 -26.49
N LEU A 79 17.26 29.05 -26.35
CA LEU A 79 17.24 30.52 -26.33
C LEU A 79 16.85 31.13 -27.70
N VAL A 80 16.88 30.32 -28.76
CA VAL A 80 16.57 30.74 -30.11
C VAL A 80 15.12 30.45 -30.48
N THR A 81 14.65 29.20 -30.18
CA THR A 81 13.30 28.76 -30.57
C THR A 81 12.28 28.78 -29.44
N GLY A 82 12.74 28.87 -28.17
CA GLY A 82 11.89 28.74 -26.99
C GLY A 82 11.43 27.31 -26.70
N GLU A 83 11.73 26.36 -27.59
CA GLU A 83 11.33 24.95 -27.43
C GLU A 83 12.16 24.23 -26.36
N GLU A 84 11.57 23.26 -25.72
CA GLU A 84 12.26 22.42 -24.73
C GLU A 84 13.39 21.60 -25.36
N ILE A 85 14.56 21.67 -24.75
CA ILE A 85 15.71 20.86 -25.18
C ILE A 85 15.68 19.55 -24.43
N TRP A 86 15.40 18.44 -25.10
CA TRP A 86 15.39 17.12 -24.46
C TRP A 86 16.80 16.50 -24.29
N LYS A 87 17.74 16.84 -25.20
CA LYS A 87 19.14 16.40 -25.19
C LYS A 87 20.05 17.55 -25.57
N TYR A 88 21.08 17.79 -24.79
CA TYR A 88 22.08 18.83 -25.05
C TYR A 88 23.12 18.36 -26.06
N SER A 89 23.45 19.20 -27.05
CA SER A 89 24.46 18.88 -28.04
C SER A 89 25.87 18.83 -27.44
N GLY A 90 26.69 17.90 -27.91
CA GLY A 90 28.08 17.69 -27.48
C GLY A 90 28.25 16.88 -26.18
N ASN A 91 27.17 16.49 -25.52
CA ASN A 91 27.20 15.68 -24.30
C ASN A 91 26.08 14.61 -24.30
N ASN A 92 26.30 13.50 -23.58
CA ASN A 92 25.26 12.52 -23.28
C ASN A 92 24.38 12.98 -22.09
N LEU A 93 24.10 14.29 -22.01
CA LEU A 93 23.24 14.87 -20.98
C LEU A 93 21.85 15.08 -21.56
N PHE A 94 20.87 14.61 -20.83
CA PHE A 94 19.46 14.74 -21.12
C PHE A 94 18.83 15.74 -20.16
N ASN A 95 17.84 16.49 -20.65
CA ASN A 95 17.13 17.44 -19.80
C ASN A 95 16.32 16.69 -18.74
N PRO A 96 16.63 16.86 -17.45
CA PRO A 96 15.91 16.17 -16.40
C PRO A 96 14.43 16.58 -16.31
N LEU A 97 14.04 17.81 -16.68
CA LEU A 97 12.66 18.23 -16.70
C LEU A 97 11.86 17.45 -17.74
N VAL A 98 12.36 17.37 -18.96
CA VAL A 98 11.71 16.60 -20.04
C VAL A 98 11.64 15.11 -19.68
N THR A 99 12.71 14.57 -19.10
CA THR A 99 12.73 13.18 -18.63
C THR A 99 11.67 12.94 -17.56
N SER A 100 11.53 13.83 -16.59
CA SER A 100 10.53 13.68 -15.52
C SER A 100 9.10 13.70 -16.02
N GLN A 101 8.80 14.56 -17.00
CA GLN A 101 7.48 14.65 -17.62
C GLN A 101 7.14 13.44 -18.50
N ASN A 102 8.16 12.79 -19.05
CA ASN A 102 8.02 11.64 -19.95
C ASN A 102 8.19 10.28 -19.27
N GLN A 103 8.31 10.25 -17.96
CA GLN A 103 8.46 9.00 -17.20
C GLN A 103 7.53 8.98 -16.01
N ARG A 104 6.81 7.86 -15.83
CA ARG A 104 5.93 7.66 -14.68
C ARG A 104 6.09 6.24 -14.15
N SER A 105 6.19 6.10 -12.83
CA SER A 105 6.18 4.82 -12.14
C SER A 105 5.26 4.90 -10.94
N GLN A 106 4.18 4.12 -10.96
CA GLN A 106 3.15 4.10 -9.93
C GLN A 106 2.98 2.70 -9.36
N VAL A 107 2.88 2.61 -8.04
CA VAL A 107 2.53 1.38 -7.33
C VAL A 107 1.26 1.62 -6.52
N LYS A 108 0.25 0.78 -6.73
CA LYS A 108 -0.97 0.73 -5.92
C LYS A 108 -0.99 -0.57 -5.14
N SER A 109 -1.23 -0.50 -3.85
CA SER A 109 -1.34 -1.67 -3.00
C SER A 109 -2.66 -1.64 -2.23
N LEU A 110 -3.31 -2.79 -2.14
CA LEU A 110 -4.47 -3.04 -1.30
C LEU A 110 -4.14 -4.23 -0.39
N ASN A 111 -4.23 -4.01 0.92
CA ASN A 111 -4.05 -5.05 1.93
C ASN A 111 -5.33 -5.14 2.75
N LEU A 112 -5.90 -6.34 2.83
CA LEU A 112 -7.08 -6.64 3.63
C LEU A 112 -6.71 -7.74 4.61
N GLN A 113 -6.79 -7.44 5.89
CA GLN A 113 -6.61 -8.39 6.97
C GLN A 113 -7.90 -8.48 7.75
N SER A 114 -8.42 -9.67 7.93
CA SER A 114 -9.63 -9.92 8.70
C SER A 114 -9.41 -11.03 9.70
N ASN A 115 -10.16 -10.99 10.76
CA ASN A 115 -10.27 -12.09 11.73
C ASN A 115 -11.74 -12.21 12.09
N ILE A 116 -12.29 -13.41 12.03
CA ILE A 116 -13.65 -13.74 12.44
C ILE A 116 -13.51 -14.87 13.45
N TYR A 117 -14.16 -14.77 14.60
CA TYR A 117 -14.10 -15.80 15.61
C TYR A 117 -15.48 -16.14 16.16
N LEU A 118 -15.62 -17.40 16.55
CA LEU A 118 -16.74 -17.93 17.31
C LEU A 118 -16.17 -18.53 18.61
N LYS A 119 -16.74 -18.07 19.72
CA LYS A 119 -16.38 -18.53 21.06
C LYS A 119 -17.60 -19.18 21.69
N ILE A 120 -17.42 -20.42 22.18
CA ILE A 120 -18.48 -21.22 22.82
C ILE A 120 -17.98 -21.67 24.18
N THR A 121 -18.79 -21.46 25.21
CA THR A 121 -18.54 -21.92 26.57
C THR A 121 -19.65 -22.92 26.97
N PRO A 122 -19.54 -24.21 26.58
CA PRO A 122 -20.61 -25.19 26.78
C PRO A 122 -20.91 -25.46 28.26
N ILE A 123 -19.87 -25.45 29.10
CA ILE A 123 -19.93 -25.63 30.54
C ILE A 123 -18.99 -24.64 31.21
N GLU A 124 -19.21 -24.39 32.50
CA GLU A 124 -18.26 -23.62 33.30
C GLU A 124 -16.85 -24.21 33.19
N ASN A 125 -15.84 -23.36 32.99
CA ASN A 125 -14.43 -23.72 32.86
C ASN A 125 -14.00 -24.35 31.53
N LEU A 126 -14.90 -24.60 30.55
CA LEU A 126 -14.53 -25.05 29.20
C LEU A 126 -14.86 -23.98 28.19
N GLU A 127 -13.86 -23.47 27.49
CA GLU A 127 -13.98 -22.49 26.43
C GLU A 127 -13.43 -23.04 25.12
N LEU A 128 -14.21 -22.98 24.07
CA LEU A 128 -13.86 -23.37 22.71
C LEU A 128 -13.85 -22.10 21.86
N THR A 129 -12.74 -21.83 21.20
CA THR A 129 -12.63 -20.68 20.28
C THR A 129 -12.18 -21.18 18.93
N SER A 130 -12.95 -20.89 17.89
CA SER A 130 -12.58 -21.11 16.50
C SER A 130 -12.44 -19.77 15.82
N SER A 131 -11.30 -19.51 15.19
CA SER A 131 -11.03 -18.25 14.49
C SER A 131 -10.50 -18.49 13.09
N PHE A 132 -10.99 -17.70 12.14
CA PHE A 132 -10.59 -17.69 10.75
C PHE A 132 -10.06 -16.32 10.36
N SER A 133 -8.83 -16.27 9.88
CA SER A 133 -8.08 -15.03 9.61
C SER A 133 -7.60 -15.01 8.16
N PRO A 134 -8.41 -14.56 7.19
CA PRO A 134 -7.96 -14.35 5.83
C PRO A 134 -7.12 -13.06 5.70
N TYR A 135 -6.08 -13.15 4.89
CA TYR A 135 -5.22 -12.03 4.52
C TYR A 135 -5.10 -11.97 3.00
N PHE A 136 -5.57 -10.89 2.42
CA PHE A 136 -5.52 -10.62 0.99
C PHE A 136 -4.62 -9.44 0.69
N THR A 137 -3.71 -9.60 -0.27
CA THR A 137 -2.89 -8.52 -0.80
C THR A 137 -3.03 -8.44 -2.31
N GLN A 138 -3.11 -7.22 -2.80
CA GLN A 138 -3.04 -6.92 -4.22
C GLN A 138 -2.04 -5.80 -4.44
N THR A 139 -1.07 -6.00 -5.33
CA THR A 139 -0.12 -4.98 -5.77
C THR A 139 -0.23 -4.81 -7.27
N SER A 140 -0.42 -3.58 -7.71
CA SER A 140 -0.44 -3.21 -9.12
C SER A 140 0.67 -2.19 -9.37
N MET A 141 1.55 -2.49 -10.31
CA MET A 141 2.65 -1.62 -10.71
C MET A 141 2.47 -1.25 -12.18
N GLY A 142 2.57 0.04 -12.48
CA GLY A 142 2.56 0.58 -13.83
C GLY A 142 3.77 1.47 -14.05
N ASP A 143 4.56 1.17 -15.08
CA ASP A 143 5.71 1.95 -15.49
C ASP A 143 5.50 2.42 -16.92
N TYR A 144 5.72 3.71 -17.16
CA TYR A 144 5.71 4.32 -18.49
C TYR A 144 7.02 5.08 -18.71
N ILE A 145 7.64 4.85 -19.84
CA ILE A 145 8.86 5.52 -20.29
C ILE A 145 8.60 6.06 -21.70
N GLY A 146 8.42 7.38 -21.80
CA GLY A 146 8.18 8.05 -23.07
C GLY A 146 9.44 8.16 -23.93
N VAL A 147 9.24 8.53 -25.19
CA VAL A 147 10.31 8.61 -26.21
C VAL A 147 11.40 9.63 -25.86
N TRP A 148 11.03 10.75 -25.22
CA TRP A 148 11.95 11.85 -24.89
C TRP A 148 12.66 11.64 -23.54
N THR A 149 13.11 10.40 -23.29
CA THR A 149 13.88 10.04 -22.12
C THR A 149 15.25 9.53 -22.52
N LYS A 150 16.18 9.55 -21.58
CA LYS A 150 17.53 8.97 -21.76
C LYS A 150 17.47 7.49 -22.14
N ALA A 151 16.52 6.75 -21.60
CA ALA A 151 16.37 5.31 -21.85
C ALA A 151 15.92 5.01 -23.29
N GLN A 152 15.03 5.84 -23.84
CA GLN A 152 14.47 5.66 -25.18
C GLN A 152 15.17 6.48 -26.27
N GLN A 153 15.97 7.47 -25.89
CA GLN A 153 16.81 8.27 -26.78
C GLN A 153 16.08 8.87 -27.99
N GLY A 154 14.89 9.41 -27.76
CA GLY A 154 14.02 9.95 -28.82
C GLY A 154 13.16 8.87 -29.46
N THR A 155 12.71 9.13 -30.67
CA THR A 155 11.75 8.26 -31.39
C THR A 155 12.32 6.92 -31.86
N ALA A 156 13.65 6.76 -31.82
CA ALA A 156 14.33 5.56 -32.38
C ALA A 156 13.91 4.25 -31.71
N LYS A 157 13.62 4.27 -30.41
CA LYS A 157 13.23 3.08 -29.62
C LYS A 157 11.75 3.00 -29.29
N GLY A 158 10.99 4.07 -29.56
CA GLY A 158 9.58 4.17 -29.20
C GLY A 158 9.35 4.33 -27.68
N ALA A 159 8.11 4.53 -27.28
CA ALA A 159 7.72 4.54 -25.88
C ALA A 159 7.61 3.10 -25.32
N LYS A 160 7.82 2.93 -24.01
CA LYS A 160 7.71 1.63 -23.35
C LYS A 160 6.74 1.76 -22.18
N ALA A 161 5.83 0.81 -22.05
CA ALA A 161 4.95 0.67 -20.90
C ALA A 161 4.99 -0.76 -20.37
N ASN A 162 5.03 -0.91 -19.06
CA ASN A 162 4.90 -2.19 -18.36
C ASN A 162 3.78 -2.07 -17.33
N ALA A 163 2.98 -3.12 -17.20
CA ALA A 163 2.00 -3.24 -16.13
C ALA A 163 2.11 -4.64 -15.51
N THR A 164 2.20 -4.68 -14.19
CA THR A 164 2.24 -5.91 -13.41
C THR A 164 1.16 -5.86 -12.35
N LYS A 165 0.48 -6.98 -12.13
CA LYS A 165 -0.51 -7.12 -11.08
C LYS A 165 -0.32 -8.45 -10.36
N ASP A 166 -0.03 -8.36 -9.07
CA ASP A 166 0.16 -9.49 -8.19
C ASP A 166 -0.97 -9.55 -7.17
N ASN A 167 -1.54 -10.74 -6.97
CA ASN A 167 -2.54 -11.01 -5.96
C ASN A 167 -2.07 -12.18 -5.10
N SER A 168 -2.25 -12.06 -3.80
CA SER A 168 -1.99 -13.14 -2.85
C SER A 168 -3.14 -13.25 -1.87
N LEU A 169 -3.55 -14.48 -1.59
CA LEU A 169 -4.52 -14.81 -0.56
C LEU A 169 -3.90 -15.87 0.35
N SER A 170 -3.82 -15.58 1.62
CA SER A 170 -3.45 -16.54 2.67
C SER A 170 -4.52 -16.54 3.75
N TRP A 171 -4.61 -17.61 4.50
CA TRP A 171 -5.54 -17.71 5.62
C TRP A 171 -4.98 -18.61 6.72
N ILE A 172 -5.42 -18.33 7.93
CA ILE A 172 -5.14 -19.14 9.10
C ILE A 172 -6.48 -19.53 9.72
N TRP A 173 -6.62 -20.78 10.13
CA TRP A 173 -7.76 -21.25 10.87
C TRP A 173 -7.26 -21.90 12.16
N ASP A 174 -7.56 -21.28 13.27
CA ASP A 174 -7.14 -21.71 14.60
C ASP A 174 -8.35 -22.21 15.39
N ASN A 175 -8.15 -23.33 16.11
CA ASN A 175 -9.12 -23.88 17.03
C ASN A 175 -8.45 -24.09 18.37
N ILE A 176 -8.93 -23.39 19.39
CA ILE A 176 -8.36 -23.39 20.73
C ILE A 176 -9.39 -23.92 21.71
N VAL A 177 -8.94 -24.83 22.57
CA VAL A 177 -9.72 -25.40 23.68
C VAL A 177 -9.04 -25.03 24.98
N ASN A 178 -9.72 -24.28 25.79
CA ASN A 178 -9.25 -23.89 27.14
C ASN A 178 -10.11 -24.59 28.18
N TYR A 179 -9.49 -25.38 29.06
CA TYR A 179 -10.16 -25.99 30.20
C TYR A 179 -9.45 -25.62 31.49
N THR A 180 -10.20 -25.02 32.41
CA THR A 180 -9.66 -24.62 33.73
C THR A 180 -10.18 -25.55 34.82
N TRP A 181 -9.31 -26.36 35.37
CA TRP A 181 -9.66 -27.22 36.49
C TRP A 181 -9.38 -26.51 37.82
N LYS A 182 -10.44 -26.28 38.60
CA LYS A 182 -10.31 -25.82 39.99
C LYS A 182 -10.43 -27.01 40.95
N LYS A 183 -9.33 -27.42 41.56
CA LYS A 183 -9.36 -28.38 42.66
C LYS A 183 -9.80 -27.64 43.92
N SER A 184 -10.99 -27.99 44.46
CA SER A 184 -11.40 -27.52 45.79
C SER A 184 -10.48 -28.13 46.82
N VAL A 185 -9.66 -27.30 47.48
CA VAL A 185 -8.88 -27.72 48.65
C VAL A 185 -9.84 -27.56 49.84
N HIS A 186 -10.40 -28.67 50.32
CA HIS A 186 -11.03 -28.68 51.62
C HIS A 186 -9.94 -28.48 52.67
N SER A 187 -9.99 -27.38 53.41
CA SER A 187 -9.31 -27.17 54.67
C SER A 187 -10.14 -27.76 55.81
#